data_c3525d35eccc77f9e66532a593a100fd
#
_entry.id   c3525d35eccc77f9e66532a593a100fd
#
_cell.length_a   1.000
_cell.length_b   1.000
_cell.length_c   1.000
_cell.angle_alpha   90.00
_cell.angle_beta   90.00
_cell.angle_gamma   90.00
#
_symmetry.space_group_name_H-M   'P 1'
#
loop_
_entity.id
_entity.type
_entity.pdbx_description
1 polymer ?
#
loop_
_entity_poly.entity_id
_entity_poly.type
_entity_poly.pdbx_seq_one_letter_code
_entity_poly.pdbx_strand_id
1 'polypeptide(L)'
;MLEAQPKELSAGQVVVLESLLKAGFRCVTFERFARYLGVERDGFVALLETGGGKVQLFGQVGYHVGEGIAMLVERAEGKAFVWKGESVAVTPELMAGYVRFKDDLRRLLRSAAGEGQWGMGKWE
;
A
#
# COMPACT_ATOMS: atom_id res chain seq x y z
N MET A 1 7.53 -22.36 13.32
CA MET A 1 7.65 -22.03 12.93
C MET A 1 7.36 -21.81 12.37
N LEU A 2 7.17 -21.73 12.26
CA LEU A 2 7.12 -21.36 11.64
C LEU A 2 6.74 -20.94 11.08
N GLU A 3 6.47 -20.81 11.04
CA GLU A 3 6.17 -20.28 10.63
C GLU A 3 5.98 -19.53 10.11
N ALA A 4 5.54 -19.45 10.38
CA ALA A 4 5.40 -18.32 10.03
C ALA A 4 6.29 -17.79 9.22
N GLN A 5 6.82 -18.34 8.88
CA GLN A 5 7.70 -17.95 8.12
C GLN A 5 7.14 -17.33 7.03
N PRO A 6 7.50 -16.34 6.73
CA PRO A 6 6.97 -15.66 5.69
C PRO A 6 7.24 -16.36 4.47
N LYS A 7 6.48 -16.27 3.52
CA LYS A 7 6.77 -16.89 2.37
C LYS A 7 7.94 -16.31 1.81
N GLU A 8 8.71 -17.00 1.20
CA GLU A 8 9.85 -16.52 0.59
C GLU A 8 9.52 -15.68 -0.58
N LEU A 9 10.15 -14.58 -0.74
CA LEU A 9 9.90 -13.68 -1.85
C LEU A 9 10.82 -14.01 -3.02
N SER A 10 10.29 -13.91 -4.21
CA SER A 10 11.09 -14.11 -5.41
C SER A 10 12.03 -12.93 -5.59
N ALA A 11 13.00 -13.08 -6.47
CA ALA A 11 13.92 -11.99 -6.73
C ALA A 11 13.18 -10.77 -7.24
N GLY A 12 12.16 -10.96 -8.06
CA GLY A 12 11.41 -9.82 -8.55
C GLY A 12 10.66 -9.12 -7.43
N GLN A 13 10.15 -9.87 -6.49
CA GLN A 13 9.44 -9.26 -5.38
C GLN A 13 10.39 -8.47 -4.49
N VAL A 14 11.60 -8.96 -4.32
CA VAL A 14 12.58 -8.26 -3.53
C VAL A 14 12.92 -6.92 -4.19
N VAL A 15 13.03 -6.89 -5.51
CA VAL A 15 13.33 -5.67 -6.23
C VAL A 15 12.21 -4.65 -5.99
N VAL A 16 10.96 -5.09 -6.02
CA VAL A 16 9.84 -4.18 -5.79
C VAL A 16 9.92 -3.61 -4.38
N LEU A 17 10.19 -4.48 -3.40
CA LEU A 17 10.27 -4.00 -2.04
C LEU A 17 11.41 -3.03 -1.82
N GLU A 18 12.54 -3.30 -2.44
CA GLU A 18 13.66 -2.39 -2.32
C GLU A 18 13.33 -1.05 -2.93
N SER A 19 12.60 -1.02 -4.04
CA SER A 19 12.21 0.22 -4.65
C SER A 19 11.30 1.02 -3.72
N LEU A 20 10.38 0.33 -3.06
CA LEU A 20 9.49 1.00 -2.13
C LEU A 20 10.26 1.57 -0.95
N LEU A 21 11.19 0.81 -0.41
CA LEU A 21 11.96 1.29 0.72
C LEU A 21 12.79 2.51 0.34
N LYS A 22 13.35 2.51 -0.85
CA LYS A 22 14.12 3.65 -1.29
C LYS A 22 13.27 4.88 -1.47
N ALA A 23 11.99 4.71 -1.76
CA ALA A 23 11.08 5.83 -1.94
C ALA A 23 10.48 6.32 -0.63
N GLY A 24 10.92 5.76 0.48
CA GLY A 24 10.45 6.23 1.78
C GLY A 24 9.30 5.42 2.38
N PHE A 25 8.84 4.40 1.67
CA PHE A 25 7.82 3.55 2.24
C PHE A 25 8.48 2.63 3.26
N ARG A 26 7.75 2.24 4.27
CA ARG A 26 8.29 1.30 5.22
C ARG A 26 7.29 0.19 5.43
N CYS A 27 7.74 -0.96 5.87
CA CYS A 27 6.89 -2.11 6.07
C CYS A 27 6.23 -2.03 7.43
N VAL A 28 4.95 -2.34 7.47
CA VAL A 28 4.21 -2.38 8.72
C VAL A 28 3.36 -3.64 8.71
N THR A 29 2.95 -4.07 9.88
CA THR A 29 2.15 -5.28 10.01
C THR A 29 0.86 -4.96 10.72
N PHE A 30 -0.24 -5.50 10.22
CA PHE A 30 -1.53 -5.33 10.85
C PHE A 30 -2.04 -6.71 11.23
N GLU A 31 -2.40 -6.88 12.48
CA GLU A 31 -2.81 -8.17 12.96
C GLU A 31 -3.95 -8.75 12.16
N ARG A 32 -4.91 -7.93 11.78
CA ARG A 32 -6.04 -8.44 11.03
C ARG A 32 -5.69 -8.78 9.59
N PHE A 33 -4.57 -8.29 9.09
CA PHE A 33 -4.18 -8.53 7.72
C PHE A 33 -2.78 -9.11 7.67
N ALA A 34 -2.49 -10.04 8.57
CA ALA A 34 -1.14 -10.53 8.72
C ALA A 34 -0.60 -11.24 7.48
N ARG A 35 -1.50 -11.70 6.60
CA ARG A 35 -1.02 -12.38 5.41
C ARG A 35 -0.64 -11.41 4.31
N TYR A 36 -0.86 -10.13 4.49
CA TYR A 36 -0.52 -9.14 3.49
C TYR A 36 0.67 -8.34 3.97
N LEU A 37 1.40 -7.78 3.01
CA LEU A 37 2.51 -6.93 3.35
C LEU A 37 2.00 -5.52 3.43
N GLY A 38 2.14 -4.87 4.56
CA GLY A 38 1.72 -3.49 4.70
C GLY A 38 2.86 -2.55 4.41
N VAL A 39 2.57 -1.44 3.74
CA VAL A 39 3.56 -0.40 3.51
C VAL A 39 2.95 0.94 3.89
N GLU A 40 3.75 1.78 4.49
CA GLU A 40 3.30 3.05 5.01
C GLU A 40 4.26 4.15 4.66
N ARG A 41 3.74 5.34 4.40
CA ARG A 41 4.54 6.54 4.23
C ARG A 41 3.63 7.72 4.53
N ASP A 42 4.08 8.64 5.38
CA ASP A 42 3.34 9.85 5.71
C ASP A 42 1.97 9.56 6.30
N GLY A 43 1.83 8.44 6.97
CA GLY A 43 0.55 8.08 7.59
C GLY A 43 -0.39 7.32 6.69
N PHE A 44 -0.12 7.23 5.40
CA PHE A 44 -0.97 6.46 4.50
C PHE A 44 -0.46 5.03 4.41
N VAL A 45 -1.37 4.09 4.23
CA VAL A 45 -1.05 2.68 4.31
C VAL A 45 -1.68 1.95 3.15
N ALA A 46 -0.99 0.97 2.63
CA ALA A 46 -1.53 0.07 1.64
C ALA A 46 -1.15 -1.35 1.98
N LEU A 47 -2.01 -2.28 1.63
CA LEU A 47 -1.71 -3.70 1.80
C LEU A 47 -1.35 -4.27 0.44
N LEU A 48 -0.31 -5.07 0.42
CA LEU A 48 0.15 -5.65 -0.83
C LEU A 48 0.01 -7.17 -0.76
N GLU A 49 -0.43 -7.73 -1.85
CA GLU A 49 -0.56 -9.15 -1.97
C GLU A 49 0.65 -9.65 -2.71
N THR A 50 1.31 -10.66 -2.19
CA THR A 50 2.57 -11.10 -2.77
C THR A 50 2.52 -12.51 -3.32
N GLY A 51 1.34 -13.12 -3.43
CA GLY A 51 1.25 -14.46 -3.96
C GLY A 51 1.50 -14.48 -5.45
N GLY A 52 1.84 -15.64 -5.96
CA GLY A 52 1.99 -15.80 -7.38
C GLY A 52 3.20 -15.12 -7.99
N GLY A 53 4.14 -14.74 -7.20
CA GLY A 53 5.33 -14.12 -7.73
C GLY A 53 5.18 -12.65 -8.06
N LYS A 54 4.05 -12.06 -7.73
CA LYS A 54 3.80 -10.67 -8.02
C LYS A 54 3.64 -9.88 -6.76
N VAL A 55 3.73 -8.57 -6.87
CA VAL A 55 3.41 -7.69 -5.77
C VAL A 55 2.36 -6.74 -6.29
N GLN A 56 1.17 -6.77 -5.71
CA GLN A 56 0.12 -5.92 -6.21
C GLN A 56 -0.73 -5.41 -5.06
N LEU A 57 -1.39 -4.30 -5.30
CA LEU A 57 -2.19 -3.66 -4.28
C LEU A 57 -3.42 -4.52 -3.98
N PHE A 58 -3.68 -4.70 -2.70
CA PHE A 58 -4.86 -5.40 -2.27
C PHE A 58 -5.81 -4.37 -1.67
N GLY A 59 -6.96 -4.19 -2.27
CA GLY A 59 -7.93 -3.23 -1.78
C GLY A 59 -7.52 -1.81 -2.05
N GLN A 60 -7.81 -0.94 -1.13
CA GLN A 60 -7.60 0.47 -1.33
C GLN A 60 -6.60 1.01 -0.34
N VAL A 61 -6.01 2.15 -0.68
CA VAL A 61 -5.10 2.84 0.22
C VAL A 61 -5.93 3.46 1.33
N GLY A 62 -5.43 3.42 2.54
CA GLY A 62 -6.09 4.02 3.68
C GLY A 62 -5.12 4.86 4.50
N TYR A 63 -5.57 5.27 5.66
CA TYR A 63 -4.79 6.10 6.55
C TYR A 63 -4.61 5.32 7.85
N HIS A 64 -3.41 5.35 8.41
CA HIS A 64 -3.11 4.56 9.59
C HIS A 64 -3.70 5.26 10.83
N VAL A 65 -4.69 4.65 11.43
CA VAL A 65 -5.33 5.20 12.62
C VAL A 65 -5.31 4.11 13.68
N GLY A 66 -4.69 4.40 14.80
CA GLY A 66 -4.59 3.40 15.88
C GLY A 66 -3.91 2.15 15.37
N GLU A 67 -4.58 1.03 15.48
CA GLU A 67 -4.02 -0.22 15.02
C GLU A 67 -4.66 -0.68 13.73
N GLY A 68 -5.32 0.17 13.03
CA GLY A 68 -6.05 -0.22 11.85
C GLY A 68 -5.84 0.70 10.69
N ILE A 69 -6.60 0.46 9.65
CA ILE A 69 -6.51 1.22 8.42
C ILE A 69 -7.85 1.89 8.21
N ALA A 70 -7.86 3.20 8.30
CA ALA A 70 -9.09 3.97 8.11
C ALA A 70 -9.30 4.18 6.63
N MET A 71 -10.53 4.01 6.20
CA MET A 71 -10.86 4.12 4.79
C MET A 71 -11.49 5.47 4.51
N LEU A 72 -11.26 5.97 3.31
CA LEU A 72 -11.79 7.25 2.92
C LEU A 72 -13.28 7.12 2.62
N VAL A 73 -14.08 7.95 3.27
CA VAL A 73 -15.51 7.97 3.01
C VAL A 73 -15.93 9.39 2.77
N GLU A 74 -17.01 9.56 2.03
CA GLU A 74 -17.53 10.86 1.75
C GLU A 74 -18.80 11.06 2.56
N ARG A 75 -18.90 12.16 3.25
CA ARG A 75 -20.04 12.46 4.08
C ARG A 75 -20.59 13.79 3.68
N ALA A 76 -21.76 14.14 4.26
CA ALA A 76 -22.37 15.41 3.93
C ALA A 76 -21.46 16.58 4.27
N GLU A 77 -20.70 16.47 5.36
CA GLU A 77 -19.84 17.55 5.75
C GLU A 77 -18.46 17.48 5.14
N GLY A 78 -18.19 16.51 4.29
CA GLY A 78 -16.88 16.39 3.65
C GLY A 78 -16.33 14.99 3.76
N LYS A 79 -15.09 14.83 3.31
CA LYS A 79 -14.46 13.53 3.32
C LYS A 79 -13.73 13.28 4.61
N ALA A 80 -13.66 12.04 5.01
CA ALA A 80 -12.94 11.66 6.23
C ALA A 80 -12.41 10.24 6.10
N PHE A 81 -11.31 9.96 6.81
CA PHE A 81 -10.84 8.60 6.95
C PHE A 81 -11.47 8.05 8.21
N VAL A 82 -12.13 6.90 8.12
CA VAL A 82 -12.92 6.37 9.23
C VAL A 82 -12.49 4.95 9.57
N TRP A 83 -12.30 4.66 10.86
CA TRP A 83 -12.00 3.33 11.35
C TRP A 83 -12.55 3.18 12.75
N LYS A 84 -13.52 2.25 12.91
CA LYS A 84 -14.04 1.93 14.24
C LYS A 84 -14.43 3.14 15.07
N GLY A 85 -15.23 3.97 14.55
CA GLY A 85 -15.70 5.11 15.30
C GLY A 85 -14.76 6.28 15.34
N GLU A 86 -13.51 6.10 14.90
CA GLU A 86 -12.61 7.22 14.81
C GLU A 86 -12.66 7.79 13.42
N SER A 87 -12.51 9.09 13.31
CA SER A 87 -12.49 9.67 11.99
C SER A 87 -11.53 10.85 11.98
N VAL A 88 -10.88 11.01 10.84
CA VAL A 88 -9.92 12.07 10.63
C VAL A 88 -10.42 12.86 9.43
N ALA A 89 -10.73 14.12 9.64
CA ALA A 89 -11.24 14.95 8.56
C ALA A 89 -10.14 15.16 7.52
N VAL A 90 -10.53 15.12 6.26
CA VAL A 90 -9.57 15.24 5.20
C VAL A 90 -9.41 16.71 4.84
N THR A 91 -8.22 17.22 5.04
CA THR A 91 -7.87 18.57 4.63
C THR A 91 -7.31 18.54 3.23
N PRO A 92 -7.16 19.69 2.58
CA PRO A 92 -6.52 19.69 1.25
C PRO A 92 -5.12 19.10 1.28
N GLU A 93 -4.36 19.37 2.35
CA GLU A 93 -3.03 18.82 2.46
C GLU A 93 -3.07 17.30 2.59
N LEU A 94 -4.02 16.80 3.38
CA LEU A 94 -4.12 15.37 3.57
C LEU A 94 -4.55 14.71 2.26
N MET A 95 -5.47 15.31 1.53
CA MET A 95 -5.87 14.75 0.26
C MET A 95 -4.72 14.75 -0.74
N ALA A 96 -3.91 15.79 -0.76
CA ALA A 96 -2.77 15.83 -1.65
C ALA A 96 -1.79 14.72 -1.32
N GLY A 97 -1.59 14.47 -0.03
CA GLY A 97 -0.72 13.37 0.40
C GLY A 97 -1.26 12.01 0.01
N TYR A 98 -2.57 11.86 0.13
CA TYR A 98 -3.22 10.61 -0.24
C TYR A 98 -3.04 10.33 -1.73
N VAL A 99 -3.25 11.32 -2.58
CA VAL A 99 -3.09 11.14 -4.01
C VAL A 99 -1.63 10.86 -4.34
N ARG A 100 -0.70 11.57 -3.70
CA ARG A 100 0.70 11.37 -3.97
C ARG A 100 1.13 9.96 -3.57
N PHE A 101 0.66 9.48 -2.43
CA PHE A 101 0.99 8.14 -1.98
C PHE A 101 0.47 7.11 -3.00
N LYS A 102 -0.77 7.26 -3.45
CA LYS A 102 -1.34 6.31 -4.39
C LYS A 102 -0.59 6.32 -5.70
N ASP A 103 -0.28 7.51 -6.21
CA ASP A 103 0.38 7.60 -7.49
C ASP A 103 1.79 7.04 -7.42
N ASP A 104 2.52 7.35 -6.36
CA ASP A 104 3.87 6.84 -6.22
C ASP A 104 3.86 5.33 -6.06
N LEU A 105 2.95 4.81 -5.25
CA LEU A 105 2.89 3.39 -5.04
C LEU A 105 2.56 2.66 -6.34
N ARG A 106 1.56 3.12 -7.07
CA ARG A 106 1.23 2.49 -8.31
C ARG A 106 2.36 2.54 -9.31
N ARG A 107 3.05 3.68 -9.39
CA ARG A 107 4.13 3.82 -10.31
C ARG A 107 5.27 2.87 -9.97
N LEU A 108 5.58 2.75 -8.68
CA LEU A 108 6.67 1.88 -8.28
C LEU A 108 6.31 0.41 -8.47
N LEU A 109 5.08 0.03 -8.18
CA LEU A 109 4.68 -1.35 -8.39
C LEU A 109 4.70 -1.70 -9.87
N ARG A 110 4.24 -0.79 -10.73
CA ARG A 110 4.21 -1.07 -12.12
C ARG A 110 5.60 -1.06 -12.72
N SER A 111 6.41 -0.09 -12.35
CA SER A 111 7.71 0.03 -12.92
C SER A 111 8.61 -1.12 -12.55
N ALA A 112 8.66 -1.47 -11.28
CA ALA A 112 9.55 -2.52 -10.87
C ALA A 112 9.07 -3.88 -11.33
N ALA A 113 7.77 -4.12 -11.26
CA ALA A 113 7.31 -5.43 -11.61
C ALA A 113 7.28 -5.60 -13.10
N GLY A 114 7.03 -4.57 -13.82
CA GLY A 114 6.88 -4.73 -15.20
C GLY A 114 8.02 -4.53 -16.02
N GLU A 115 9.12 -4.18 -15.41
CA GLU A 115 10.18 -3.98 -16.16
C GLU A 115 10.50 -5.01 -16.98
N GLY A 116 10.61 -5.12 -17.82
CA GLY A 116 10.94 -6.17 -18.53
C GLY A 116 9.89 -6.86 -19.09
N GLN A 117 9.12 -7.46 -18.51
CA GLN A 117 8.33 -8.25 -19.13
C GLN A 117 7.13 -7.69 -19.52
N TRP A 118 6.68 -6.81 -19.04
CA TRP A 118 5.58 -6.46 -19.51
C TRP A 118 5.63 -5.62 -20.45
N GLY A 119 6.56 -5.27 -20.48
CA GLY A 119 6.72 -4.43 -21.38
C GLY A 119 5.98 -4.37 -22.22
N MET A 120 5.82 -4.60 -22.29
CA MET A 120 5.28 -4.59 -23.06
C MET A 120 4.44 -3.98 -23.22
N GLY A 121 4.51 -3.40 -23.04
CA GLY A 121 3.79 -2.61 -23.17
C GLY A 121 2.70 -2.84 -23.67
N LYS A 122 2.32 -3.38 -23.70
CA LYS A 122 1.39 -3.63 -24.19
C LYS A 122 0.40 -2.98 -23.62
N TRP A 123 0.25 -2.70 -22.86
CA TRP A 123 -0.76 -2.16 -22.39
C TRP A 123 -0.62 -0.79 -22.23
N GLU A 124 -0.23 -0.57 -22.68
CA GLU A 124 -0.16 0.56 -22.78
C GLU A 124 -0.35 0.93 -23.40
#